data_710ed644cf65520ae35054f45931d4e0
#
_entry.id   710ed644cf65520ae35054f45931d4e0
#
_cell.length_a   1.000
_cell.length_b   1.000
_cell.length_c   1.000
_cell.angle_alpha   90.00
_cell.angle_beta   90.00
_cell.angle_gamma   90.00
#
_symmetry.space_group_name_H-M   'P 1'
#
loop_
_entity.id
_entity.type
_entity.pdbx_description
1 polymer ?
#
loop_
_entity_poly.entity_id
_entity_poly.type
_entity_poly.pdbx_seq_one_letter_code
_entity_poly.pdbx_strand_id
1 'polypeptide(L)'
;ARGQTRLGDAPRAPLQSDTTAEATPTAEEVRLQVDHREFPSGVARELAQRGVTVAPTQLPVGDYLIDGRVGVERKTGADFVGSMLDGSLFRQVKALKQQFRRPLLILEGDDLYTARRVEPKAIRGALAAITGDFGVPILPSANTAETADLLMALLERSRREPGPAQLRPAAGELSPEEQQRH
;
A
#
# COMPACT_ATOMS: atom_id res chain seq x y z
N ALA A 1 49.50 47.76 54.06
CA ALA A 1 49.11 46.40 54.06
C ALA A 1 47.60 46.25 53.87
N ARG A 2 47.15 45.96 52.71
CA ARG A 2 45.72 45.63 52.43
C ARG A 2 45.70 44.44 51.48
N GLY A 3 45.21 43.33 52.00
CA GLY A 3 44.98 42.12 51.25
C GLY A 3 43.81 42.27 50.32
N GLN A 4 44.01 41.84 49.07
CA GLN A 4 42.96 41.68 48.08
C GLN A 4 42.62 40.21 47.97
N THR A 5 41.40 39.87 48.38
CA THR A 5 40.81 38.56 48.24
C THR A 5 40.39 38.38 46.79
N ARG A 6 40.94 37.42 46.07
CA ARG A 6 40.48 37.02 44.71
C ARG A 6 39.27 36.07 44.90
N LEU A 7 38.14 36.46 44.29
CA LEU A 7 37.02 35.56 44.10
C LEU A 7 37.39 34.43 43.16
N GLY A 8 37.07 33.24 43.57
CA GLY A 8 37.33 32.04 42.80
C GLY A 8 36.40 31.91 41.58
N ASP A 9 37.02 31.57 40.47
CA ASP A 9 36.36 31.10 39.26
C ASP A 9 35.71 29.74 39.54
N ALA A 10 34.38 29.71 39.41
CA ALA A 10 33.63 28.44 39.38
C ALA A 10 33.67 27.89 37.94
N PRO A 11 33.94 26.59 37.77
CA PRO A 11 33.94 26.01 36.43
C PRO A 11 32.52 25.93 35.90
N ARG A 12 32.27 26.53 34.73
CA ARG A 12 31.08 26.37 33.93
C ARG A 12 30.99 24.92 33.46
N ALA A 13 29.94 24.24 33.85
CA ALA A 13 29.55 22.96 33.26
C ALA A 13 29.25 23.11 31.77
N PRO A 14 29.64 22.17 30.91
CA PRO A 14 29.29 22.21 29.49
C PRO A 14 27.79 21.96 29.33
N LEU A 15 27.15 22.83 28.59
CA LEU A 15 25.80 22.64 28.07
C LEU A 15 25.80 21.37 27.20
N GLN A 16 25.20 20.33 27.72
CA GLN A 16 24.85 19.17 26.89
C GLN A 16 23.77 19.61 25.94
N SER A 17 24.12 19.80 24.70
CA SER A 17 23.19 19.89 23.59
C SER A 17 22.60 18.50 23.38
N ASP A 18 21.42 18.26 23.92
CA ASP A 18 20.58 17.14 23.54
C ASP A 18 20.11 17.36 22.08
N THR A 19 21.02 17.02 21.17
CA THR A 19 20.64 16.80 19.78
C THR A 19 20.02 15.43 19.75
N THR A 20 18.71 15.37 19.92
CA THR A 20 17.93 14.18 19.55
C THR A 20 18.12 14.04 18.04
N ALA A 21 19.12 13.26 17.65
CA ALA A 21 19.24 12.80 16.28
C ALA A 21 17.98 11.97 16.01
N GLU A 22 17.04 12.49 15.25
CA GLU A 22 15.99 11.70 14.64
C GLU A 22 16.70 10.61 13.85
N ALA A 23 16.67 9.40 14.39
CA ALA A 23 17.23 8.22 13.75
C ALA A 23 16.50 8.06 12.40
N THR A 24 17.22 8.23 11.32
CA THR A 24 16.70 7.87 9.99
C THR A 24 16.33 6.39 10.04
N PRO A 25 15.07 6.02 9.76
CA PRO A 25 14.66 4.63 9.84
C PRO A 25 15.55 3.76 8.94
N THR A 26 16.00 2.63 9.47
CA THR A 26 16.80 1.68 8.70
C THR A 26 15.95 1.05 7.59
N ALA A 27 16.57 0.58 6.52
CA ALA A 27 15.86 -0.04 5.41
C ALA A 27 14.97 -1.24 5.82
N GLU A 28 15.24 -1.86 6.96
CA GLU A 28 14.43 -2.93 7.56
C GLU A 28 13.14 -2.42 8.23
N GLU A 29 13.08 -1.15 8.63
CA GLU A 29 11.91 -0.56 9.30
C GLU A 29 10.89 0.00 8.31
N VAL A 30 11.30 0.29 7.09
CA VAL A 30 10.41 0.89 6.08
C VAL A 30 9.86 -0.18 5.16
N ARG A 31 8.68 -0.67 5.50
CA ARG A 31 8.00 -1.73 4.76
C ARG A 31 6.98 -1.22 3.75
N LEU A 32 6.59 0.05 3.87
CA LEU A 32 5.63 0.72 2.98
C LEU A 32 6.31 1.89 2.27
N GLN A 33 6.47 1.76 0.97
CA GLN A 33 6.93 2.83 0.10
C GLN A 33 5.72 3.47 -0.58
N VAL A 34 5.73 4.79 -0.66
CA VAL A 34 4.67 5.59 -1.27
C VAL A 34 5.27 6.45 -2.37
N ASP A 35 4.72 6.35 -3.58
CA ASP A 35 5.15 7.21 -4.67
C ASP A 35 4.89 8.69 -4.32
N HIS A 36 5.84 9.55 -4.60
CA HIS A 36 5.75 10.97 -4.24
C HIS A 36 4.55 11.67 -4.90
N ARG A 37 4.08 11.20 -6.05
CA ARG A 37 2.89 11.75 -6.74
C ARG A 37 1.59 11.45 -6.00
N GLU A 38 1.60 10.47 -5.09
CA GLU A 38 0.42 10.06 -4.33
C GLU A 38 0.21 10.88 -3.04
N PHE A 39 1.22 11.63 -2.58
CA PHE A 39 1.09 12.44 -1.36
C PHE A 39 -0.08 13.43 -1.36
N PRO A 40 -0.41 14.10 -2.47
CA PRO A 40 -1.58 15.00 -2.53
C PRO A 40 -2.93 14.31 -2.27
N SER A 41 -3.03 12.99 -2.41
CA SER A 41 -4.28 12.26 -2.15
C SER A 41 -4.73 12.34 -0.70
N GLY A 42 -3.80 12.51 0.24
CA GLY A 42 -4.04 12.49 1.68
C GLY A 42 -3.91 11.12 2.34
N VAL A 43 -3.76 10.04 1.58
CA VAL A 43 -3.62 8.67 2.13
C VAL A 43 -2.35 8.53 2.98
N ALA A 44 -1.24 9.13 2.56
CA ALA A 44 0.00 9.13 3.34
C ALA A 44 -0.19 9.79 4.71
N ARG A 45 -0.99 10.86 4.80
CA ARG A 45 -1.36 11.52 6.05
C ARG A 45 -2.18 10.61 6.95
N GLU A 46 -3.16 9.92 6.37
CA GLU A 46 -3.97 8.93 7.09
C GLU A 46 -3.11 7.79 7.66
N LEU A 47 -2.15 7.30 6.91
CA LEU A 47 -1.18 6.29 7.36
C LEU A 47 -0.32 6.81 8.51
N ALA A 48 0.21 8.03 8.41
CA ALA A 48 1.01 8.65 9.47
C ALA A 48 0.21 8.83 10.76
N GLN A 49 -1.05 9.23 10.69
CA GLN A 49 -1.95 9.34 11.85
C GLN A 49 -2.19 7.99 12.54
N ARG A 50 -2.07 6.89 11.81
CA ARG A 50 -2.17 5.52 12.32
C ARG A 50 -0.83 4.95 12.80
N GLY A 51 0.22 5.78 12.83
CA GLY A 51 1.55 5.39 13.28
C GLY A 51 2.32 4.51 12.29
N VAL A 52 1.94 4.52 11.01
CA VAL A 52 2.64 3.77 9.95
C VAL A 52 3.77 4.63 9.40
N THR A 53 4.99 4.10 9.43
CA THR A 53 6.14 4.73 8.78
C THR A 53 6.09 4.47 7.29
N VAL A 54 6.06 5.55 6.50
CA VAL A 54 6.08 5.50 5.03
C VAL A 54 7.38 6.09 4.51
N ALA A 55 7.95 5.49 3.46
CA ALA A 55 9.09 6.06 2.73
C ALA A 55 8.60 6.70 1.44
N PRO A 56 8.79 8.02 1.28
CA PRO A 56 8.64 8.66 -0.01
C PRO A 56 9.60 8.04 -1.02
N THR A 57 9.08 7.56 -2.15
CA THR A 57 9.86 6.87 -3.16
C THR A 57 9.38 7.30 -4.55
N GLN A 58 10.25 7.22 -5.53
CA GLN A 58 9.85 7.34 -6.91
C GLN A 58 9.63 5.92 -7.46
N LEU A 59 8.38 5.51 -7.54
CA LEU A 59 8.02 4.23 -8.13
C LEU A 59 7.86 4.36 -9.64
N PRO A 60 8.42 3.45 -10.44
CA PRO A 60 8.23 3.48 -11.89
C PRO A 60 6.78 3.17 -12.29
N VAL A 61 6.09 2.38 -11.47
CA VAL A 61 4.70 1.96 -11.65
C VAL A 61 4.05 1.81 -10.29
N GLY A 62 2.77 2.16 -10.18
CA GLY A 62 1.99 2.05 -8.96
C GLY A 62 2.20 3.20 -7.99
N ASP A 63 1.41 3.21 -6.94
CA ASP A 63 1.36 4.27 -5.95
C ASP A 63 1.95 3.83 -4.60
N TYR A 64 1.83 2.54 -4.28
CA TYR A 64 2.33 1.95 -3.02
C TYR A 64 3.07 0.64 -3.29
N LEU A 65 4.13 0.41 -2.54
CA LEU A 65 4.87 -0.85 -2.56
C LEU A 65 5.04 -1.37 -1.14
N ILE A 66 4.51 -2.57 -0.89
CA ILE A 66 4.52 -3.22 0.41
C ILE A 66 5.52 -4.38 0.38
N ASP A 67 6.51 -4.34 1.29
CA ASP A 67 7.55 -5.36 1.45
C ASP A 67 8.27 -5.73 0.14
N GLY A 68 8.36 -4.78 -0.79
CA GLY A 68 8.97 -5.00 -2.10
C GLY A 68 8.24 -5.99 -3.00
N ARG A 69 7.02 -6.43 -2.65
CA ARG A 69 6.28 -7.50 -3.34
C ARG A 69 4.89 -7.15 -3.80
N VAL A 70 4.13 -6.42 -2.98
CA VAL A 70 2.75 -6.04 -3.29
C VAL A 70 2.75 -4.64 -3.84
N GLY A 71 2.50 -4.50 -5.13
CA GLY A 71 2.36 -3.23 -5.82
C GLY A 71 0.90 -2.82 -5.91
N VAL A 72 0.57 -1.64 -5.41
CA VAL A 72 -0.80 -1.14 -5.35
C VAL A 72 -0.92 0.11 -6.20
N GLU A 73 -1.89 0.12 -7.09
CA GLU A 73 -2.38 1.30 -7.80
C GLU A 73 -3.68 1.74 -7.15
N ARG A 74 -3.79 3.01 -6.80
CA ARG A 74 -5.03 3.62 -6.31
C ARG A 74 -5.68 4.44 -7.43
N LYS A 75 -6.96 4.25 -7.64
CA LYS A 75 -7.75 5.07 -8.55
C LYS A 75 -9.06 5.49 -7.91
N THR A 76 -9.39 6.78 -8.04
CA THR A 76 -10.77 7.22 -7.81
C THR A 76 -11.68 6.71 -8.91
N GLY A 77 -13.00 6.70 -8.68
CA GLY A 77 -13.96 6.35 -9.74
C GLY A 77 -13.81 7.24 -10.97
N ALA A 78 -13.62 8.54 -10.78
CA ALA A 78 -13.41 9.50 -11.86
C ALA A 78 -12.14 9.21 -12.67
N ASP A 79 -11.02 8.89 -11.99
CA ASP A 79 -9.74 8.56 -12.64
C ASP A 79 -9.80 7.23 -13.38
N PHE A 80 -10.51 6.25 -12.81
CA PHE A 80 -10.75 4.96 -13.46
C PHE A 80 -11.47 5.13 -14.79
N VAL A 81 -12.59 5.83 -14.77
CA VAL A 81 -13.38 6.08 -15.98
C VAL A 81 -12.62 6.99 -16.96
N GLY A 82 -11.89 7.99 -16.45
CA GLY A 82 -11.01 8.84 -17.27
C GLY A 82 -9.98 8.04 -18.04
N SER A 83 -9.25 7.15 -17.35
CA SER A 83 -8.22 6.29 -17.98
C SER A 83 -8.83 5.21 -18.91
N MET A 84 -10.07 4.79 -18.64
CA MET A 84 -10.82 3.93 -19.57
C MET A 84 -11.11 4.66 -20.88
N LEU A 85 -11.56 5.91 -20.80
CA LEU A 85 -11.92 6.72 -21.96
C LEU A 85 -10.72 7.14 -22.82
N ASP A 86 -9.60 7.48 -22.18
CA ASP A 86 -8.36 7.84 -22.89
C ASP A 86 -7.52 6.63 -23.35
N GLY A 87 -7.98 5.41 -23.03
CA GLY A 87 -7.33 4.17 -23.44
C GLY A 87 -6.08 3.80 -22.64
N SER A 88 -5.76 4.50 -21.55
CA SER A 88 -4.57 4.25 -20.73
C SER A 88 -4.75 3.15 -19.68
N LEU A 89 -6.01 2.85 -19.29
CA LEU A 89 -6.33 1.94 -18.17
C LEU A 89 -5.64 0.59 -18.28
N PHE A 90 -5.81 -0.10 -19.39
CA PHE A 90 -5.25 -1.46 -19.55
C PHE A 90 -3.73 -1.45 -19.70
N ARG A 91 -3.13 -0.39 -20.24
CA ARG A 91 -1.66 -0.23 -20.24
C ARG A 91 -1.13 -0.10 -18.82
N GLN A 92 -1.80 0.68 -17.96
CA GLN A 92 -1.43 0.86 -16.56
C GLN A 92 -1.57 -0.45 -15.78
N VAL A 93 -2.67 -1.18 -15.97
CA VAL A 93 -2.90 -2.49 -15.34
C VAL A 93 -1.85 -3.51 -15.80
N LYS A 94 -1.54 -3.55 -17.09
CA LYS A 94 -0.50 -4.41 -17.64
C LYS A 94 0.88 -4.09 -17.04
N ALA A 95 1.23 -2.82 -16.95
CA ALA A 95 2.48 -2.38 -16.36
C ALA A 95 2.59 -2.78 -14.88
N LEU A 96 1.51 -2.62 -14.12
CA LEU A 96 1.43 -3.04 -12.72
C LEU A 96 1.66 -4.55 -12.57
N LYS A 97 1.01 -5.34 -13.42
CA LYS A 97 1.15 -6.80 -13.44
C LYS A 97 2.58 -7.25 -13.82
N GLN A 98 3.21 -6.55 -14.74
CA GLN A 98 4.58 -6.86 -15.16
C GLN A 98 5.62 -6.48 -14.11
N GLN A 99 5.38 -5.39 -13.36
CA GLN A 99 6.31 -4.85 -12.38
C GLN A 99 6.32 -5.62 -11.06
N PHE A 100 5.16 -6.11 -10.61
CA PHE A 100 5.00 -6.66 -9.27
C PHE A 100 4.53 -8.11 -9.29
N ARG A 101 5.02 -8.88 -8.31
CA ARG A 101 4.58 -10.28 -8.12
C ARG A 101 3.12 -10.37 -7.66
N ARG A 102 2.68 -9.38 -6.90
CA ARG A 102 1.32 -9.28 -6.37
C ARG A 102 0.78 -7.89 -6.68
N PRO A 103 0.28 -7.68 -7.89
CA PRO A 103 -0.36 -6.43 -8.27
C PRO A 103 -1.76 -6.34 -7.66
N LEU A 104 -2.17 -5.13 -7.30
CA LEU A 104 -3.47 -4.85 -6.71
C LEU A 104 -3.96 -3.47 -7.15
N LEU A 105 -5.25 -3.35 -7.43
CA LEU A 105 -5.91 -2.07 -7.67
C LEU A 105 -6.83 -1.76 -6.48
N ILE A 106 -6.70 -0.57 -5.90
CA ILE A 106 -7.70 -0.01 -4.97
C ILE A 106 -8.57 0.97 -5.75
N LEU A 107 -9.86 0.72 -5.77
CA LEU A 107 -10.84 1.59 -6.40
C LEU A 107 -11.59 2.35 -5.31
N GLU A 108 -11.31 3.66 -5.21
CA GLU A 108 -11.76 4.52 -4.13
C GLU A 108 -12.94 5.39 -4.55
N GLY A 109 -13.91 5.52 -3.64
CA GLY A 109 -15.08 6.37 -3.78
C GLY A 109 -16.30 5.61 -4.27
N ASP A 110 -17.40 6.35 -4.42
CA ASP A 110 -18.71 5.84 -4.81
C ASP A 110 -19.18 6.39 -6.19
N ASP A 111 -18.31 7.16 -6.85
CA ASP A 111 -18.62 7.90 -8.06
C ASP A 111 -18.32 7.15 -9.38
N LEU A 112 -17.93 5.88 -9.30
CA LEU A 112 -17.51 5.09 -10.46
C LEU A 112 -18.48 5.16 -11.64
N TYR A 113 -19.78 5.07 -11.37
CA TYR A 113 -20.83 5.08 -12.38
C TYR A 113 -21.43 6.46 -12.65
N THR A 114 -21.07 7.48 -11.88
CA THR A 114 -21.67 8.82 -11.93
C THR A 114 -20.70 9.92 -12.30
N ALA A 115 -19.39 9.68 -12.13
CA ALA A 115 -18.36 10.69 -12.39
C ALA A 115 -18.33 11.19 -13.84
N ARG A 116 -18.70 10.34 -14.79
CA ARG A 116 -18.75 10.65 -16.22
C ARG A 116 -19.90 9.93 -16.90
N ARG A 117 -20.34 10.47 -18.05
CA ARG A 117 -21.35 9.80 -18.88
C ARG A 117 -20.71 8.67 -19.67
N VAL A 118 -20.74 7.48 -19.10
CA VAL A 118 -20.29 6.24 -19.73
C VAL A 118 -21.32 5.15 -19.44
N GLU A 119 -21.57 4.31 -20.42
CA GLU A 119 -22.47 3.18 -20.27
C GLU A 119 -21.98 2.25 -19.14
N PRO A 120 -22.83 1.94 -18.13
CA PRO A 120 -22.46 1.04 -17.04
C PRO A 120 -21.90 -0.30 -17.50
N LYS A 121 -22.37 -0.80 -18.64
CA LYS A 121 -21.87 -2.04 -19.24
C LYS A 121 -20.39 -1.94 -19.61
N ALA A 122 -19.92 -0.81 -20.11
CA ALA A 122 -18.52 -0.60 -20.44
C ALA A 122 -17.63 -0.61 -19.18
N ILE A 123 -18.09 0.04 -18.11
CA ILE A 123 -17.38 0.05 -16.81
C ILE A 123 -17.30 -1.37 -16.25
N ARG A 124 -18.40 -2.12 -16.22
CA ARG A 124 -18.40 -3.51 -15.77
C ARG A 124 -17.50 -4.40 -16.62
N GLY A 125 -17.48 -4.18 -17.93
CA GLY A 125 -16.57 -4.87 -18.85
C GLY A 125 -15.10 -4.62 -18.51
N ALA A 126 -14.73 -3.38 -18.21
CA ALA A 126 -13.37 -3.04 -17.78
C ALA A 126 -12.99 -3.70 -16.45
N LEU A 127 -13.90 -3.66 -15.46
CA LEU A 127 -13.67 -4.33 -14.16
C LEU A 127 -13.50 -5.85 -14.33
N ALA A 128 -14.33 -6.47 -15.15
CA ALA A 128 -14.27 -7.90 -15.44
C ALA A 128 -12.95 -8.27 -16.15
N ALA A 129 -12.51 -7.45 -17.11
CA ALA A 129 -11.25 -7.68 -17.81
C ALA A 129 -10.05 -7.55 -16.86
N ILE A 130 -10.02 -6.53 -16.00
CA ILE A 130 -8.92 -6.36 -15.04
C ILE A 130 -8.82 -7.56 -14.11
N THR A 131 -9.95 -8.00 -13.56
CA THR A 131 -9.97 -9.11 -12.59
C THR A 131 -9.84 -10.48 -13.28
N GLY A 132 -10.56 -10.68 -14.37
CA GLY A 132 -10.64 -11.99 -15.05
C GLY A 132 -9.47 -12.21 -16.03
N ASP A 133 -9.24 -11.28 -16.95
CA ASP A 133 -8.27 -11.49 -18.02
C ASP A 133 -6.84 -11.14 -17.56
N PHE A 134 -6.68 -10.02 -16.85
CA PHE A 134 -5.37 -9.62 -16.31
C PHE A 134 -5.03 -10.31 -14.99
N GLY A 135 -6.02 -10.80 -14.24
CA GLY A 135 -5.81 -11.41 -12.94
C GLY A 135 -5.34 -10.43 -11.86
N VAL A 136 -5.69 -9.16 -11.98
CA VAL A 136 -5.37 -8.11 -11.00
C VAL A 136 -6.58 -7.93 -10.08
N PRO A 137 -6.47 -8.26 -8.79
CA PRO A 137 -7.55 -8.05 -7.83
C PRO A 137 -7.90 -6.57 -7.70
N ILE A 138 -9.18 -6.29 -7.49
CA ILE A 138 -9.69 -4.95 -7.20
C ILE A 138 -10.27 -4.95 -5.80
N LEU A 139 -9.78 -4.07 -4.93
CA LEU A 139 -10.35 -3.81 -3.61
C LEU A 139 -11.12 -2.50 -3.63
N PRO A 140 -12.39 -2.50 -3.26
CA PRO A 140 -13.15 -1.27 -3.10
C PRO A 140 -12.74 -0.55 -1.81
N SER A 141 -12.78 0.77 -1.84
CA SER A 141 -12.57 1.65 -0.70
C SER A 141 -13.54 2.82 -0.78
N ALA A 142 -14.13 3.22 0.33
CA ALA A 142 -15.06 4.34 0.35
C ALA A 142 -14.35 5.70 0.28
N ASN A 143 -13.15 5.80 0.86
CA ASN A 143 -12.42 7.07 1.01
C ASN A 143 -10.95 6.84 1.38
N THR A 144 -10.19 7.93 1.53
CA THR A 144 -8.76 7.87 1.85
C THR A 144 -8.46 7.21 3.20
N ALA A 145 -9.35 7.34 4.19
CA ALA A 145 -9.19 6.70 5.49
C ALA A 145 -9.31 5.17 5.36
N GLU A 146 -10.31 4.69 4.63
CA GLU A 146 -10.46 3.25 4.36
C GLU A 146 -9.35 2.71 3.47
N THR A 147 -8.87 3.49 2.51
CA THR A 147 -7.68 3.13 1.72
C THR A 147 -6.46 2.92 2.62
N ALA A 148 -6.24 3.79 3.59
CA ALA A 148 -5.17 3.62 4.58
C ALA A 148 -5.36 2.35 5.41
N ASP A 149 -6.59 2.05 5.86
CA ASP A 149 -6.90 0.83 6.60
C ASP A 149 -6.65 -0.44 5.76
N LEU A 150 -6.99 -0.43 4.48
CA LEU A 150 -6.69 -1.52 3.55
C LEU A 150 -5.17 -1.73 3.37
N LEU A 151 -4.41 -0.64 3.21
CA LEU A 151 -2.95 -0.71 3.10
C LEU A 151 -2.31 -1.27 4.37
N MET A 152 -2.81 -0.89 5.55
CA MET A 152 -2.38 -1.48 6.83
C MET A 152 -2.69 -2.96 6.91
N ALA A 153 -3.88 -3.38 6.51
CA ALA A 153 -4.25 -4.79 6.49
C ALA A 153 -3.35 -5.60 5.55
N LEU A 154 -3.03 -5.06 4.37
CA LEU A 154 -2.07 -5.68 3.43
C LEU A 154 -0.67 -5.77 4.03
N LEU A 155 -0.22 -4.71 4.74
CA LEU A 155 1.07 -4.69 5.42
C LEU A 155 1.16 -5.74 6.54
N GLU A 156 0.11 -5.90 7.33
CA GLU A 156 0.04 -6.92 8.37
C GLU A 156 0.04 -8.34 7.80
N ARG A 157 -0.70 -8.57 6.74
CA ARG A 157 -0.72 -9.87 6.05
C ARG A 157 0.62 -10.21 5.42
N SER A 158 1.33 -9.23 4.90
CA SER A 158 2.65 -9.42 4.32
C SER A 158 3.70 -9.86 5.36
N ARG A 159 3.51 -9.56 6.64
CA ARG A 159 4.35 -10.06 7.75
C ARG A 159 4.17 -11.54 8.02
N ARG A 160 2.99 -12.06 7.73
CA ARG A 160 2.72 -13.48 7.83
C ARG A 160 3.24 -14.10 6.54
N GLU A 161 4.37 -14.83 6.60
CA GLU A 161 4.73 -15.67 5.47
C GLU A 161 3.50 -16.53 5.14
N PRO A 162 3.06 -16.54 3.87
CA PRO A 162 2.07 -17.52 3.49
C PRO A 162 2.76 -18.86 3.72
N GLY A 163 2.33 -19.59 4.75
CA GLY A 163 2.60 -21.01 4.82
C GLY A 163 2.27 -21.61 3.45
N PRO A 164 2.94 -22.69 3.00
CA PRO A 164 2.62 -23.31 1.74
C PRO A 164 1.10 -23.43 1.71
N ALA A 165 0.49 -22.90 0.64
CA ALA A 165 -0.94 -22.98 0.47
C ALA A 165 -1.28 -24.45 0.70
N GLN A 166 -1.93 -24.76 1.82
CA GLN A 166 -2.51 -26.07 2.00
C GLN A 166 -3.60 -26.12 0.94
N LEU A 167 -3.23 -26.66 -0.22
CA LEU A 167 -4.21 -27.15 -1.16
C LEU A 167 -5.10 -28.05 -0.33
N ARG A 168 -6.37 -27.67 -0.14
CA ARG A 168 -7.36 -28.61 0.37
C ARG A 168 -7.18 -29.83 -0.50
N PRO A 169 -6.93 -31.02 0.05
CA PRO A 169 -6.94 -32.22 -0.76
C PRO A 169 -8.26 -32.20 -1.53
N ALA A 170 -8.18 -32.40 -2.83
CA ALA A 170 -9.37 -32.47 -3.66
C ALA A 170 -10.35 -33.39 -2.95
N ALA A 171 -11.55 -32.89 -2.66
CA ALA A 171 -12.58 -33.70 -1.98
C ALA A 171 -12.83 -34.93 -2.85
N GLY A 172 -12.40 -36.09 -2.35
CA GLY A 172 -12.89 -37.38 -2.82
C GLY A 172 -12.12 -38.03 -3.95
N GLU A 173 -10.98 -38.60 -3.65
CA GLU A 173 -10.80 -39.97 -4.09
C GLU A 173 -11.41 -40.86 -3.01
N LEU A 174 -12.64 -41.34 -3.26
CA LEU A 174 -13.24 -42.43 -2.49
C LEU A 174 -12.24 -43.57 -2.49
N SER A 175 -11.89 -44.07 -1.32
CA SER A 175 -11.01 -45.21 -1.20
C SER A 175 -11.60 -46.41 -1.99
N PRO A 176 -10.78 -47.30 -2.54
CA PRO A 176 -11.25 -48.44 -3.30
C PRO A 176 -12.23 -49.36 -2.52
N GLU A 177 -12.28 -49.22 -1.21
CA GLU A 177 -13.18 -49.98 -0.35
C GLU A 177 -14.61 -49.43 -0.28
N GLU A 178 -14.83 -48.16 -0.62
CA GLU A 178 -16.16 -47.55 -0.67
C GLU A 178 -16.86 -47.73 -2.00
N GLN A 179 -16.15 -48.15 -3.04
CA GLN A 179 -16.72 -48.43 -4.37
C GLN A 179 -17.35 -49.82 -4.48
N GLN A 180 -17.22 -50.71 -3.49
CA GLN A 180 -17.76 -52.06 -3.54
C GLN A 180 -19.09 -52.23 -2.77
N ARG A 181 -19.71 -51.17 -2.27
CA ARG A 181 -20.96 -51.23 -1.49
C ARG A 181 -22.17 -50.60 -2.18
N HIS A 182 -22.20 -50.54 -3.51
CA HIS A 182 -23.45 -50.24 -4.25
C HIS A 182 -23.61 -51.20 -5.42
#